data_e4be15d4fc498c06d748734e7f77dd1d
#
_entry.id   e4be15d4fc498c06d748734e7f77dd1d
#
_cell.length_a   1.000
_cell.length_b   1.000
_cell.length_c   1.000
_cell.angle_alpha   90.00
_cell.angle_beta   90.00
_cell.angle_gamma   90.00
#
_symmetry.space_group_name_H-M   'P 1'
#
loop_
_entity.id
_entity.type
_entity.pdbx_description
1 polymer ?
#
loop_
_entity_poly.entity_id
_entity_poly.type
_entity_poly.pdbx_seq_one_letter_code
_entity_poly.pdbx_strand_id
1 'polypeptide(L)'
;MRNGWDDERLLAALGEAIRARQAVPSWFVETGKNAFAWHNIDAELAQLTYDSQQDLREAVAMRSETASIRALTFTSEHLTVELEVTAHSLLGQIIPPHAGELEIHTRAGEISSVEVDEIGRFAVEPIPESPFRLRCSTADGTDVLTGWITL
;
A
#
# COMPACT_ATOMS: atom_id res chain seq x y z
N MET A 1 49.80 41.37 7.59
CA MET A 1 49.55 40.43 6.49
C MET A 1 48.10 39.92 6.62
N ARG A 2 47.24 40.48 5.84
CA ARG A 2 45.84 40.00 5.78
C ARG A 2 45.84 38.76 4.91
N ASN A 3 45.49 37.61 5.51
CA ASN A 3 45.14 36.42 4.78
C ASN A 3 43.79 36.68 4.07
N GLY A 4 43.92 37.22 2.85
CA GLY A 4 42.82 37.21 1.92
C GLY A 4 42.56 35.77 1.52
N TRP A 5 41.77 35.07 2.31
CA TRP A 5 41.02 33.99 1.76
C TRP A 5 40.15 34.62 0.70
N ASP A 6 40.45 34.26 -0.51
CA ASP A 6 39.85 34.77 -1.73
C ASP A 6 38.31 34.66 -1.54
N ASP A 7 37.66 35.79 -1.29
CA ASP A 7 36.22 35.85 -1.08
C ASP A 7 35.47 35.17 -2.24
N GLU A 8 36.08 35.18 -3.44
CA GLU A 8 35.58 34.46 -4.60
C GLU A 8 35.63 32.93 -4.41
N ARG A 9 36.67 32.38 -3.80
CA ARG A 9 36.78 30.95 -3.50
C ARG A 9 35.81 30.54 -2.42
N LEU A 10 35.61 31.39 -1.45
CA LEU A 10 34.62 31.15 -0.38
C LEU A 10 33.19 31.16 -0.93
N LEU A 11 32.89 32.13 -1.80
CA LEU A 11 31.60 32.21 -2.48
C LEU A 11 31.36 31.02 -3.42
N ALA A 12 32.40 30.59 -4.14
CA ALA A 12 32.31 29.40 -5.00
C ALA A 12 32.05 28.11 -4.18
N ALA A 13 32.79 27.91 -3.08
CA ALA A 13 32.61 26.77 -2.19
C ALA A 13 31.25 26.79 -1.51
N LEU A 14 30.76 27.96 -1.12
CA LEU A 14 29.43 28.14 -0.55
C LEU A 14 28.33 27.83 -1.59
N GLY A 15 28.51 28.30 -2.82
CA GLY A 15 27.62 28.02 -3.93
C GLY A 15 27.57 26.53 -4.28
N GLU A 16 28.68 25.82 -4.18
CA GLU A 16 28.79 24.39 -4.40
C GLU A 16 28.11 23.59 -3.26
N ALA A 17 28.33 23.99 -2.02
CA ALA A 17 27.69 23.40 -0.85
C ALA A 17 26.16 23.58 -0.86
N ILE A 18 25.68 24.76 -1.28
CA ILE A 18 24.25 25.05 -1.42
C ILE A 18 23.61 24.16 -2.53
N ARG A 19 24.32 24.03 -3.67
CA ARG A 19 23.84 23.14 -4.76
C ARG A 19 23.84 21.68 -4.35
N ALA A 20 24.88 21.22 -3.64
CA ALA A 20 24.93 19.86 -3.10
C ALA A 20 23.81 19.60 -2.10
N ARG A 21 23.45 20.60 -1.29
CA ARG A 21 22.31 20.51 -0.35
C ARG A 21 20.96 20.53 -1.07
N GLN A 22 20.85 21.17 -2.22
CA GLN A 22 19.63 21.23 -3.04
C GLN A 22 19.46 19.99 -3.91
N ALA A 23 20.50 19.19 -4.11
CA ALA A 23 20.43 17.92 -4.83
C ALA A 23 19.84 16.84 -3.92
N VAL A 24 18.58 17.00 -3.53
CA VAL A 24 17.83 15.93 -2.87
C VAL A 24 17.62 14.83 -3.90
N PRO A 25 18.04 13.58 -3.63
CA PRO A 25 17.79 12.47 -4.54
C PRO A 25 16.30 12.35 -4.85
N SER A 26 15.95 12.13 -6.11
CA SER A 26 14.54 12.03 -6.55
C SER A 26 13.74 10.99 -5.77
N TRP A 27 14.38 9.88 -5.39
CA TRP A 27 13.76 8.84 -4.58
C TRP A 27 13.36 9.35 -3.18
N PHE A 28 14.13 10.31 -2.62
CA PHE A 28 13.83 10.90 -1.31
C PHE A 28 12.62 11.84 -1.39
N VAL A 29 12.51 12.57 -2.51
CA VAL A 29 11.37 13.44 -2.80
C VAL A 29 10.12 12.60 -3.02
N GLU A 30 10.23 11.50 -3.77
CA GLU A 30 9.12 10.58 -4.00
C GLU A 30 8.67 9.90 -2.70
N THR A 31 9.63 9.46 -1.86
CA THR A 31 9.31 8.91 -0.54
C THR A 31 8.60 9.93 0.34
N GLY A 32 9.04 11.19 0.31
CA GLY A 32 8.40 12.28 1.05
C GLY A 32 7.01 12.61 0.53
N LYS A 33 6.81 12.64 -0.77
CA LYS A 33 5.50 12.84 -1.40
C LYS A 33 4.54 11.69 -1.05
N ASN A 34 5.04 10.45 -1.12
CA ASN A 34 4.26 9.29 -0.73
C ASN A 34 3.89 9.34 0.77
N ALA A 35 4.83 9.68 1.66
CA ALA A 35 4.54 9.87 3.08
C ALA A 35 3.51 10.97 3.33
N PHE A 36 3.56 12.07 2.55
CA PHE A 36 2.61 13.17 2.67
C PHE A 36 1.23 12.82 2.10
N ALA A 37 1.17 12.09 0.98
CA ALA A 37 -0.08 11.56 0.44
C ALA A 37 -0.81 10.65 1.44
N TRP A 38 -0.05 10.01 2.34
CA TRP A 38 -0.59 9.18 3.40
C TRP A 38 -1.13 9.97 4.61
N HIS A 39 -0.70 11.20 4.79
CA HIS A 39 -1.12 12.04 5.93
C HIS A 39 -2.50 12.68 5.71
N ASN A 40 -2.96 12.72 4.46
CA ASN A 40 -4.21 13.35 4.04
C ASN A 40 -5.30 12.34 3.67
N ILE A 41 -5.18 11.09 4.13
CA ILE A 41 -6.19 10.08 3.86
C ILE A 41 -7.22 10.11 4.97
N ASP A 42 -8.37 10.70 4.68
CA ASP A 42 -9.60 10.54 5.47
C ASP A 42 -10.21 9.13 5.29
N ALA A 43 -9.39 8.17 4.82
CA ALA A 43 -9.81 6.81 4.61
C ALA A 43 -9.95 6.08 5.95
N GLU A 44 -11.04 5.41 6.12
CA GLU A 44 -11.30 4.56 7.26
C GLU A 44 -10.38 3.35 7.26
N LEU A 45 -9.78 3.02 8.39
CA LEU A 45 -8.88 1.87 8.49
C LEU A 45 -9.66 0.58 8.74
N ALA A 46 -9.61 -0.33 7.78
CA ALA A 46 -10.13 -1.69 7.94
C ALA A 46 -9.09 -2.59 8.62
N GLN A 47 -9.50 -3.22 9.70
CA GLN A 47 -8.67 -4.13 10.48
C GLN A 47 -8.81 -5.56 9.98
N LEU A 48 -7.71 -6.31 10.00
CA LEU A 48 -7.74 -7.74 9.72
C LEU A 48 -8.49 -8.46 10.85
N THR A 49 -9.64 -9.02 10.51
CA THR A 49 -10.50 -9.74 11.47
C THR A 49 -10.44 -11.25 11.30
N TYR A 50 -10.00 -11.73 10.13
CA TYR A 50 -9.84 -13.15 9.84
C TYR A 50 -8.65 -13.40 8.92
N ASP A 51 -7.88 -14.46 9.22
CA ASP A 51 -6.80 -14.99 8.36
C ASP A 51 -6.79 -16.52 8.49
N SER A 52 -7.12 -17.23 7.41
CA SER A 52 -7.17 -18.69 7.40
C SER A 52 -5.85 -19.37 7.70
N GLN A 53 -4.70 -18.69 7.50
CA GLN A 53 -3.39 -19.23 7.85
C GLN A 53 -3.16 -19.28 9.37
N GLN A 54 -3.79 -18.41 10.13
CA GLN A 54 -3.71 -18.47 11.61
C GLN A 54 -4.46 -19.69 12.14
N ASP A 55 -5.64 -19.97 11.59
CA ASP A 55 -6.42 -21.17 11.95
C ASP A 55 -5.71 -22.48 11.58
N LEU A 56 -5.01 -22.49 10.43
CA LEU A 56 -4.20 -23.66 10.01
C LEU A 56 -3.01 -23.91 10.92
N ARG A 57 -2.40 -22.89 11.50
CA ARG A 57 -1.30 -23.06 12.48
C ARG A 57 -1.77 -23.69 13.78
N GLU A 58 -3.00 -23.45 14.19
CA GLU A 58 -3.64 -24.10 15.34
C GLU A 58 -4.11 -25.52 14.99
N ALA A 59 -4.45 -25.78 13.72
CA ALA A 59 -4.97 -27.06 13.22
C ALA A 59 -3.91 -28.02 12.67
N VAL A 60 -2.62 -27.67 12.60
CA VAL A 60 -1.49 -28.46 12.02
C VAL A 60 -1.21 -29.79 12.75
N ALA A 61 -2.08 -30.23 13.63
CA ALA A 61 -2.06 -31.63 14.11
C ALA A 61 -2.70 -32.62 13.13
N MET A 62 -3.39 -32.22 12.06
CA MET A 62 -4.05 -33.15 11.13
C MET A 62 -3.94 -32.70 9.66
N ARG A 63 -3.00 -33.34 8.97
CA ARG A 63 -2.87 -33.64 7.52
C ARG A 63 -3.93 -33.03 6.58
N SER A 64 -3.45 -32.16 5.63
CA SER A 64 -3.72 -32.32 4.19
C SER A 64 -2.91 -31.29 3.38
N GLU A 65 -2.07 -31.78 2.46
CA GLU A 65 -1.52 -31.04 1.33
C GLU A 65 -2.66 -30.77 0.33
N THR A 66 -3.43 -29.77 0.61
CA THR A 66 -4.26 -29.11 -0.42
C THR A 66 -3.67 -27.74 -0.59
N ALA A 67 -3.44 -27.28 -1.84
CA ALA A 67 -3.05 -25.91 -2.13
C ALA A 67 -4.07 -25.00 -1.43
N SER A 68 -3.73 -24.53 -0.22
CA SER A 68 -4.66 -23.84 0.63
C SER A 68 -4.84 -22.43 0.09
N ILE A 69 -5.99 -22.16 -0.46
CA ILE A 69 -6.45 -20.80 -0.71
C ILE A 69 -6.40 -20.08 0.63
N ARG A 70 -5.61 -18.99 0.70
CA ARG A 70 -5.59 -18.15 1.90
C ARG A 70 -6.75 -17.18 1.83
N ALA A 71 -7.60 -17.19 2.83
CA ALA A 71 -8.68 -16.23 2.98
C ALA A 71 -8.34 -15.19 4.04
N LEU A 72 -8.58 -13.92 3.72
CA LEU A 72 -8.39 -12.78 4.60
C LEU A 72 -9.66 -11.95 4.64
N THR A 73 -10.03 -11.45 5.81
CA THR A 73 -11.16 -10.52 5.96
C THR A 73 -10.69 -9.27 6.70
N PHE A 74 -10.93 -8.12 6.10
CA PHE A 74 -10.69 -6.80 6.69
C PHE A 74 -12.03 -6.13 6.94
N THR A 75 -12.23 -5.64 8.15
CA THR A 75 -13.49 -5.01 8.54
C THR A 75 -13.25 -3.60 9.05
N SER A 76 -14.03 -2.67 8.54
CA SER A 76 -14.16 -1.31 9.04
C SER A 76 -15.61 -1.06 9.52
N GLU A 77 -15.93 0.16 9.90
CA GLU A 77 -17.27 0.51 10.34
C GLU A 77 -18.31 0.41 9.20
N HIS A 78 -17.89 0.80 7.97
CA HIS A 78 -18.80 0.90 6.83
C HIS A 78 -18.64 -0.20 5.80
N LEU A 79 -17.49 -0.89 5.78
CA LEU A 79 -17.12 -1.80 4.72
C LEU A 79 -16.34 -3.00 5.23
N THR A 80 -16.65 -4.16 4.67
CA THR A 80 -15.85 -5.37 4.83
C THR A 80 -15.23 -5.75 3.48
N VAL A 81 -13.95 -6.06 3.47
CA VAL A 81 -13.22 -6.55 2.30
C VAL A 81 -12.83 -8.00 2.56
N GLU A 82 -13.36 -8.91 1.78
CA GLU A 82 -12.98 -10.31 1.79
C GLU A 82 -12.04 -10.60 0.63
N LEU A 83 -10.98 -11.35 0.89
CA LEU A 83 -9.94 -11.69 -0.08
C LEU A 83 -9.69 -13.19 -0.08
N GLU A 84 -9.59 -13.75 -1.27
CA GLU A 84 -9.10 -15.10 -1.52
C GLU A 84 -7.79 -15.00 -2.32
N VAL A 85 -6.72 -15.50 -1.74
CA VAL A 85 -5.39 -15.50 -2.35
C VAL A 85 -5.13 -16.88 -2.93
N THR A 86 -5.00 -16.94 -4.25
CA THR A 86 -4.58 -18.14 -4.98
C THR A 86 -3.08 -18.08 -5.29
N ALA A 87 -2.54 -19.01 -6.03
CA ALA A 87 -1.14 -18.98 -6.46
C ALA A 87 -0.82 -17.83 -7.44
N HIS A 88 -1.80 -17.30 -8.15
CA HIS A 88 -1.59 -16.38 -9.28
C HIS A 88 -2.44 -15.11 -9.22
N SER A 89 -3.52 -15.13 -8.47
CA SER A 89 -4.48 -14.02 -8.40
C SER A 89 -4.98 -13.79 -7.00
N LEU A 90 -5.39 -12.58 -6.74
CA LEU A 90 -6.11 -12.19 -5.55
C LEU A 90 -7.53 -11.83 -5.99
N LEU A 91 -8.50 -12.59 -5.52
CA LEU A 91 -9.91 -12.33 -5.75
C LEU A 91 -10.49 -11.66 -4.52
N GLY A 92 -11.34 -10.69 -4.71
CA GLY A 92 -11.93 -9.99 -3.58
C GLY A 92 -13.38 -9.60 -3.78
N GLN A 93 -14.02 -9.34 -2.64
CA GLN A 93 -15.38 -8.84 -2.59
C GLN A 93 -15.52 -7.78 -1.50
N ILE A 94 -16.25 -6.73 -1.82
CA ILE A 94 -16.64 -5.66 -0.90
C ILE A 94 -18.05 -5.90 -0.41
N ILE A 95 -18.27 -5.79 0.90
CA ILE A 95 -19.56 -5.97 1.56
C ILE A 95 -19.86 -4.74 2.42
N PRO A 96 -21.02 -4.08 2.24
CA PRO A 96 -22.03 -4.32 1.23
C PRO A 96 -21.52 -4.07 -0.19
N PRO A 97 -22.15 -4.69 -1.23
CA PRO A 97 -21.69 -4.57 -2.59
C PRO A 97 -21.85 -3.14 -3.13
N HIS A 98 -20.76 -2.57 -3.62
CA HIS A 98 -20.70 -1.26 -4.27
C HIS A 98 -19.70 -1.30 -5.40
N ALA A 99 -20.06 -0.68 -6.52
CA ALA A 99 -19.11 -0.39 -7.57
C ALA A 99 -18.10 0.67 -7.11
N GLY A 100 -16.89 0.63 -7.64
CA GLY A 100 -15.88 1.61 -7.30
C GLY A 100 -14.52 1.29 -7.89
N GLU A 101 -13.49 1.79 -7.24
CA GLU A 101 -12.10 1.58 -7.61
C GLU A 101 -11.32 1.03 -6.42
N LEU A 102 -10.46 0.07 -6.70
CA LEU A 102 -9.51 -0.48 -5.73
C LEU A 102 -8.11 -0.12 -6.15
N GLU A 103 -7.39 0.62 -5.31
CA GLU A 103 -5.97 0.89 -5.48
C GLU A 103 -5.14 -0.10 -4.67
N ILE A 104 -4.11 -0.64 -5.29
CA ILE A 104 -3.11 -1.51 -4.67
C ILE A 104 -1.85 -0.67 -4.45
N HIS A 105 -1.49 -0.47 -3.20
CA HIS A 105 -0.31 0.30 -2.83
C HIS A 105 0.76 -0.64 -2.29
N THR A 106 1.87 -0.77 -2.98
CA THR A 106 3.00 -1.59 -2.53
C THR A 106 3.92 -0.79 -1.60
N ARG A 107 4.67 -1.51 -0.76
CA ARG A 107 5.69 -0.87 0.10
C ARG A 107 6.84 -0.26 -0.71
N ALA A 108 7.04 -0.72 -1.93
CA ALA A 108 7.99 -0.16 -2.88
C ALA A 108 7.55 1.19 -3.47
N GLY A 109 6.30 1.62 -3.20
CA GLY A 109 5.72 2.88 -3.69
C GLY A 109 5.02 2.76 -5.05
N GLU A 110 4.85 1.55 -5.55
CA GLU A 110 4.06 1.30 -6.76
C GLU A 110 2.57 1.36 -6.41
N ILE A 111 1.79 1.98 -7.29
CA ILE A 111 0.34 2.08 -7.19
C ILE A 111 -0.24 1.54 -8.48
N SER A 112 -1.17 0.60 -8.35
CA SER A 112 -2.00 0.13 -9.46
C SER A 112 -3.46 0.14 -9.05
N SER A 113 -4.38 0.23 -10.01
CA SER A 113 -5.81 0.23 -9.73
C SER A 113 -6.54 -0.83 -10.53
N VAL A 114 -7.62 -1.33 -9.96
CA VAL A 114 -8.57 -2.23 -10.61
C VAL A 114 -9.99 -1.75 -10.33
N GLU A 115 -10.88 -2.02 -11.26
CA GLU A 115 -12.29 -1.71 -11.13
C GLU A 115 -12.99 -2.72 -10.22
N VAL A 116 -13.89 -2.23 -9.37
CA VAL A 116 -14.81 -3.02 -8.56
C VAL A 116 -16.17 -2.99 -9.25
N ASP A 117 -16.72 -4.14 -9.55
CA ASP A 117 -18.01 -4.26 -10.23
C ASP A 117 -19.19 -3.89 -9.32
N GLU A 118 -20.42 -3.88 -9.89
CA GLU A 118 -21.66 -3.50 -9.20
C GLU A 118 -22.02 -4.45 -8.05
N ILE A 119 -21.50 -5.68 -8.07
CA ILE A 119 -21.70 -6.66 -7.00
C ILE A 119 -20.53 -6.68 -6.01
N GLY A 120 -19.64 -5.70 -6.08
CA GLY A 120 -18.51 -5.53 -5.18
C GLY A 120 -17.32 -6.44 -5.45
N ARG A 121 -17.23 -7.11 -6.59
CA ARG A 121 -16.14 -8.03 -6.91
C ARG A 121 -15.01 -7.35 -7.66
N PHE A 122 -13.81 -7.82 -7.39
CA PHE A 122 -12.59 -7.41 -8.10
C PHE A 122 -11.57 -8.55 -8.17
N ALA A 123 -10.63 -8.41 -9.10
CA ALA A 123 -9.51 -9.34 -9.25
C ALA A 123 -8.22 -8.56 -9.46
N VAL A 124 -7.17 -8.95 -8.76
CA VAL A 124 -5.82 -8.39 -8.91
C VAL A 124 -4.91 -9.47 -9.48
N GLU A 125 -4.37 -9.20 -10.66
CA GLU A 125 -3.45 -10.10 -11.36
C GLU A 125 -2.44 -9.28 -12.16
N PRO A 126 -1.14 -9.52 -11.99
CA PRO A 126 -0.51 -10.43 -11.04
C PRO A 126 -0.59 -9.95 -9.59
N ILE A 127 -0.40 -10.88 -8.66
CA ILE A 127 -0.29 -10.55 -7.22
C ILE A 127 1.00 -9.75 -7.00
N PRO A 128 0.98 -8.67 -6.20
CA PRO A 128 2.19 -7.94 -5.84
C PRO A 128 3.21 -8.83 -5.10
N GLU A 129 4.48 -8.78 -5.52
CA GLU A 129 5.55 -9.55 -4.87
C GLU A 129 6.00 -8.95 -3.53
N SER A 130 5.78 -7.66 -3.33
CA SER A 130 6.11 -6.94 -2.10
C SER A 130 4.88 -6.77 -1.21
N PRO A 131 5.04 -6.55 0.09
CA PRO A 131 3.92 -6.21 0.97
C PRO A 131 3.12 -5.05 0.40
N PHE A 132 1.81 -5.18 0.42
CA PHE A 132 0.89 -4.21 -0.16
C PHE A 132 -0.31 -3.98 0.77
N ARG A 133 -1.09 -2.96 0.47
CA ARG A 133 -2.37 -2.67 1.11
C ARG A 133 -3.36 -2.21 0.04
N LEU A 134 -4.62 -2.33 0.35
CA LEU A 134 -5.71 -2.00 -0.54
C LEU A 134 -6.41 -0.74 -0.06
N ARG A 135 -6.70 0.16 -0.98
CA ARG A 135 -7.58 1.30 -0.76
C ARG A 135 -8.81 1.12 -1.63
N CYS A 136 -9.95 1.03 -1.00
CA CYS A 136 -11.24 0.89 -1.66
C CYS A 136 -11.98 2.21 -1.64
N SER A 137 -12.26 2.77 -2.81
CA SER A 137 -13.06 3.98 -2.98
C SER A 137 -14.34 3.60 -3.69
N THR A 138 -15.46 3.66 -3.00
CA THR A 138 -16.76 3.28 -3.54
C THR A 138 -17.47 4.47 -4.16
N ALA A 139 -18.41 4.21 -5.06
CA ALA A 139 -19.15 5.24 -5.79
C ALA A 139 -20.01 6.15 -4.88
N ASP A 140 -20.38 5.69 -3.69
CA ASP A 140 -21.11 6.47 -2.67
C ASP A 140 -20.19 7.37 -1.82
N GLY A 141 -18.88 7.35 -2.06
CA GLY A 141 -17.90 8.18 -1.39
C GLY A 141 -17.25 7.55 -0.15
N THR A 142 -17.50 6.29 0.13
CA THR A 142 -16.81 5.55 1.19
C THR A 142 -15.38 5.25 0.75
N ASP A 143 -14.41 5.59 1.57
CA ASP A 143 -12.98 5.39 1.32
C ASP A 143 -12.36 4.61 2.49
N VAL A 144 -11.89 3.40 2.22
CA VAL A 144 -11.39 2.46 3.22
C VAL A 144 -10.02 1.94 2.84
N LEU A 145 -9.12 1.91 3.82
CA LEU A 145 -7.75 1.42 3.67
C LEU A 145 -7.53 0.19 4.54
N THR A 146 -7.02 -0.89 3.96
CA THR A 146 -6.64 -2.09 4.75
C THR A 146 -5.30 -1.90 5.45
N GLY A 147 -5.02 -2.75 6.43
CA GLY A 147 -3.66 -2.96 6.92
C GLY A 147 -2.74 -3.55 5.83
N TRP A 148 -1.46 -3.66 6.14
CA TRP A 148 -0.48 -4.26 5.24
C TRP A 148 -0.69 -5.77 5.12
N ILE A 149 -0.69 -6.26 3.89
CA ILE A 149 -0.82 -7.67 3.52
C ILE A 149 0.55 -8.17 3.09
N THR A 150 0.99 -9.26 3.69
CA THR A 150 2.19 -10.01 3.30
C THR A 150 1.77 -11.43 2.96
N LEU A 151 2.09 -11.88 1.78
CA LEU A 151 1.74 -13.20 1.25
C LEU A 151 2.89 -14.18 1.37
#